data_f85776c074670b2a779a108831e7debe
#
_entry.id   f85776c074670b2a779a108831e7debe
#
_cell.length_a   1.000
_cell.length_b   1.000
_cell.length_c   1.000
_cell.angle_alpha   90.00
_cell.angle_beta   90.00
_cell.angle_gamma   90.00
#
_symmetry.space_group_name_H-M   'P 1'
#
loop_
_entity.id
_entity.type
_entity.pdbx_description
1 polymer ?
#
loop_
_entity_poly.entity_id
_entity_poly.type
_entity_poly.pdbx_seq_one_letter_code
_entity_poly.pdbx_strand_id
1 'polypeptide(L)'
;DSDMEAMLRTNVEGVVKTIRAGLPFVRQSGWGHIFFLGSTAGHSTYEGGGVYCASKHGVKALAQTLRLELCGEPIRVTSVDPGMAETEFSLVRLQDEAKAKGLYVGMEPLQALDIAECIRWALDLPDHVNIDDMIVKGRDQASHTGAKIHRRA
;
A
#
# COMPACT_ATOMS: atom_id res chain seq x y z
N ASP A 1 -10.58 0.91 -21.28
CA ASP A 1 -10.97 -0.40 -20.67
C ASP A 1 -9.74 -1.27 -20.37
N SER A 2 -8.74 -1.37 -21.28
CA SER A 2 -7.53 -2.18 -21.07
C SER A 2 -6.73 -1.80 -19.81
N ASP A 3 -6.55 -0.52 -19.55
CA ASP A 3 -5.80 -0.03 -18.38
C ASP A 3 -6.54 -0.29 -17.07
N MET A 4 -7.87 -0.19 -17.09
CA MET A 4 -8.72 -0.55 -15.95
C MET A 4 -8.61 -2.05 -15.64
N GLU A 5 -8.73 -2.89 -16.64
CA GLU A 5 -8.58 -4.34 -16.51
C GLU A 5 -7.20 -4.72 -15.99
N ALA A 6 -6.14 -4.14 -16.58
CA ALA A 6 -4.76 -4.37 -16.14
C ALA A 6 -4.56 -3.99 -14.68
N MET A 7 -5.11 -2.85 -14.25
CA MET A 7 -5.02 -2.38 -12.87
C MET A 7 -5.73 -3.33 -11.89
N LEU A 8 -6.95 -3.76 -12.18
CA LEU A 8 -7.70 -4.69 -11.35
C LEU A 8 -7.04 -6.08 -11.32
N ARG A 9 -6.57 -6.53 -12.47
CA ARG A 9 -5.84 -7.80 -12.58
C ARG A 9 -4.56 -7.79 -11.75
N THR A 10 -3.79 -6.71 -11.79
CA THR A 10 -2.55 -6.59 -11.02
C THR A 10 -2.83 -6.38 -9.53
N ASN A 11 -3.65 -5.38 -9.19
CA ASN A 11 -3.78 -4.94 -7.81
C ASN A 11 -4.71 -5.82 -6.97
N VAL A 12 -5.64 -6.53 -7.56
CA VAL A 12 -6.61 -7.37 -6.83
C VAL A 12 -6.38 -8.85 -7.13
N GLU A 13 -6.56 -9.25 -8.39
CA GLU A 13 -6.44 -10.66 -8.77
C GLU A 13 -5.03 -11.20 -8.54
N GLY A 14 -3.99 -10.41 -8.86
CA GLY A 14 -2.59 -10.75 -8.63
C GLY A 14 -2.29 -10.96 -7.15
N VAL A 15 -2.82 -10.11 -6.28
CA VAL A 15 -2.68 -10.23 -4.82
C VAL A 15 -3.31 -11.53 -4.32
N VAL A 16 -4.55 -11.84 -4.74
CA VAL A 16 -5.23 -13.09 -4.37
C VAL A 16 -4.44 -14.31 -4.84
N LYS A 17 -3.94 -14.30 -6.08
CA LYS A 17 -3.12 -15.41 -6.63
C LYS A 17 -1.83 -15.60 -5.85
N THR A 18 -1.15 -14.49 -5.49
CA THR A 18 0.10 -14.52 -4.72
C THR A 18 -0.14 -15.12 -3.32
N ILE A 19 -1.21 -14.69 -2.63
CA ILE A 19 -1.57 -15.25 -1.33
C ILE A 19 -1.86 -16.75 -1.45
N ARG A 20 -2.70 -17.15 -2.40
CA ARG A 20 -3.07 -18.56 -2.58
C ARG A 20 -1.85 -19.45 -2.89
N ALA A 21 -0.91 -18.95 -3.68
CA ALA A 21 0.29 -19.68 -4.02
C ALA A 21 1.32 -19.69 -2.87
N GLY A 22 1.48 -18.58 -2.15
CA GLY A 22 2.52 -18.41 -1.13
C GLY A 22 2.14 -18.90 0.27
N LEU A 23 0.87 -18.80 0.65
CA LEU A 23 0.41 -19.11 2.01
C LEU A 23 0.74 -20.54 2.47
N PRO A 24 0.63 -21.60 1.63
CA PRO A 24 1.04 -22.94 2.04
C PRO A 24 2.52 -23.03 2.48
N PHE A 25 3.40 -22.29 1.81
CA PHE A 25 4.83 -22.26 2.14
C PHE A 25 5.09 -21.48 3.44
N VAL A 26 4.37 -20.37 3.65
CA VAL A 26 4.44 -19.60 4.90
C VAL A 26 3.96 -20.45 6.08
N ARG A 27 2.87 -21.20 5.92
CA ARG A 27 2.40 -22.15 6.95
C ARG A 27 3.42 -23.24 7.25
N GLN A 28 4.06 -23.77 6.22
CA GLN A 28 5.07 -24.83 6.37
C GLN A 28 6.33 -24.35 7.11
N SER A 29 6.68 -23.06 7.02
CA SER A 29 7.82 -22.51 7.76
C SER A 29 7.62 -22.40 9.27
N GLY A 30 6.37 -22.51 9.74
CA GLY A 30 6.02 -22.43 11.16
C GLY A 30 5.97 -21.01 11.73
N TRP A 31 6.25 -19.99 10.94
CA TRP A 31 6.07 -18.58 11.27
C TRP A 31 6.01 -17.74 10.00
N GLY A 32 5.49 -16.55 10.08
CA GLY A 32 5.50 -15.65 8.93
C GLY A 32 4.97 -14.25 9.21
N HIS A 33 5.27 -13.33 8.30
CA HIS A 33 4.69 -12.01 8.28
C HIS A 33 4.35 -11.63 6.83
N ILE A 34 3.07 -11.47 6.55
CA ILE A 34 2.57 -11.12 5.23
C ILE A 34 2.30 -9.62 5.22
N PHE A 35 2.98 -8.90 4.35
CA PHE A 35 2.79 -7.47 4.15
C PHE A 35 2.01 -7.21 2.87
N PHE A 36 0.91 -6.48 2.99
CA PHE A 36 0.18 -5.93 1.85
C PHE A 36 0.67 -4.51 1.58
N LEU A 37 1.06 -4.22 0.35
CA LEU A 37 1.34 -2.86 -0.06
C LEU A 37 0.04 -2.20 -0.54
N GLY A 38 -0.64 -1.59 0.41
CA GLY A 38 -1.86 -0.84 0.20
C GLY A 38 -1.63 0.56 -0.36
N SER A 39 -2.41 1.50 0.12
CA SER A 39 -2.28 2.94 -0.17
C SER A 39 -3.25 3.74 0.70
N THR A 40 -2.97 5.01 0.95
CA THR A 40 -3.97 5.95 1.48
C THR A 40 -5.23 6.04 0.60
N ALA A 41 -5.16 5.66 -0.68
CA ALA A 41 -6.30 5.49 -1.58
C ALA A 41 -7.21 4.29 -1.23
N GLY A 42 -6.79 3.40 -0.33
CA GLY A 42 -7.62 2.36 0.29
C GLY A 42 -8.42 2.86 1.51
N HIS A 43 -8.23 4.11 1.92
CA HIS A 43 -8.90 4.75 3.06
C HIS A 43 -9.75 5.96 2.66
N SER A 44 -9.55 6.48 1.45
CA SER A 44 -10.26 7.65 0.93
C SER A 44 -10.29 7.61 -0.59
N THR A 45 -11.20 8.39 -1.18
CA THR A 45 -11.34 8.52 -2.62
C THR A 45 -10.93 9.91 -3.09
N TYR A 46 -10.63 10.05 -4.38
CA TYR A 46 -10.34 11.33 -5.02
C TYR A 46 -10.83 11.33 -6.48
N GLU A 47 -11.07 12.51 -7.00
CA GLU A 47 -11.53 12.70 -8.37
C GLU A 47 -10.55 12.11 -9.39
N GLY A 48 -11.07 11.38 -10.39
CA GLY A 48 -10.27 10.67 -11.40
C GLY A 48 -9.58 9.40 -10.90
N GLY A 49 -9.70 9.05 -9.60
CA GLY A 49 -9.05 7.88 -9.00
C GLY A 49 -9.95 6.66 -8.80
N GLY A 50 -11.14 6.62 -9.40
CA GLY A 50 -12.18 5.64 -9.05
C GLY A 50 -11.71 4.18 -9.05
N VAL A 51 -11.15 3.70 -10.16
CA VAL A 51 -10.68 2.30 -10.29
C VAL A 51 -9.51 2.02 -9.35
N TYR A 52 -8.55 2.95 -9.25
CA TYR A 52 -7.42 2.80 -8.34
C TYR A 52 -7.87 2.74 -6.88
N CYS A 53 -8.73 3.66 -6.45
CA CYS A 53 -9.28 3.65 -5.09
C CYS A 53 -10.05 2.35 -4.83
N ALA A 54 -10.89 1.90 -5.75
CA ALA A 54 -11.61 0.63 -5.64
C ALA A 54 -10.63 -0.56 -5.48
N SER A 55 -9.57 -0.61 -6.30
CA SER A 55 -8.55 -1.65 -6.20
C SER A 55 -7.85 -1.65 -4.84
N LYS A 56 -7.49 -0.47 -4.30
CA LYS A 56 -6.79 -0.35 -3.02
C LYS A 56 -7.71 -0.59 -1.80
N HIS A 57 -8.99 -0.25 -1.88
CA HIS A 57 -9.99 -0.71 -0.90
C HIS A 57 -10.13 -2.23 -0.93
N GLY A 58 -10.08 -2.84 -2.12
CA GLY A 58 -10.06 -4.30 -2.27
C GLY A 58 -8.84 -4.94 -1.59
N VAL A 59 -7.64 -4.38 -1.79
CA VAL A 59 -6.41 -4.85 -1.11
C VAL A 59 -6.54 -4.77 0.40
N LYS A 60 -7.09 -3.67 0.92
CA LYS A 60 -7.33 -3.52 2.36
C LYS A 60 -8.30 -4.58 2.89
N ALA A 61 -9.41 -4.81 2.18
CA ALA A 61 -10.36 -5.85 2.56
C ALA A 61 -9.72 -7.25 2.56
N LEU A 62 -8.86 -7.56 1.56
CA LEU A 62 -8.13 -8.83 1.51
C LEU A 62 -7.17 -8.98 2.70
N ALA A 63 -6.44 -7.94 3.08
CA ALA A 63 -5.55 -7.96 4.24
C ALA A 63 -6.32 -8.22 5.54
N GLN A 64 -7.43 -7.52 5.74
CA GLN A 64 -8.28 -7.68 6.92
C GLN A 64 -8.90 -9.09 6.98
N THR A 65 -9.40 -9.60 5.88
CA THR A 65 -9.97 -10.95 5.79
C THR A 65 -8.92 -12.01 6.09
N LEU A 66 -7.73 -11.91 5.45
CA LEU A 66 -6.66 -12.86 5.68
C LEU A 66 -6.22 -12.89 7.16
N ARG A 67 -6.19 -11.74 7.82
CA ARG A 67 -5.88 -11.66 9.25
C ARG A 67 -6.90 -12.41 10.12
N LEU A 68 -8.20 -12.31 9.78
CA LEU A 68 -9.25 -13.06 10.47
C LEU A 68 -9.10 -14.57 10.24
N GLU A 69 -8.80 -14.98 9.00
CA GLU A 69 -8.63 -16.38 8.63
C GLU A 69 -7.40 -17.03 9.27
N LEU A 70 -6.33 -16.27 9.51
CA LEU A 70 -5.09 -16.73 10.12
C LEU A 70 -5.03 -16.54 11.65
N CYS A 71 -6.11 -16.11 12.26
CA CYS A 71 -6.16 -15.92 13.71
C CYS A 71 -5.85 -17.24 14.45
N GLY A 72 -4.82 -17.21 15.29
CA GLY A 72 -4.32 -18.40 16.01
C GLY A 72 -3.17 -19.13 15.31
N GLU A 73 -2.85 -18.80 14.05
CA GLU A 73 -1.64 -19.27 13.39
C GLU A 73 -0.44 -18.34 13.72
N PRO A 74 0.81 -18.85 13.71
CA PRO A 74 2.00 -18.02 13.96
C PRO A 74 2.36 -17.15 12.74
N ILE A 75 1.37 -16.49 12.15
CA ILE A 75 1.50 -15.67 10.95
C ILE A 75 0.86 -14.30 11.21
N ARG A 76 1.66 -13.26 11.04
CA ARG A 76 1.22 -11.87 11.14
C ARG A 76 0.77 -11.35 9.77
N VAL A 77 -0.18 -10.42 9.76
CA VAL A 77 -0.66 -9.77 8.54
C VAL A 77 -0.73 -8.27 8.76
N THR A 78 -0.01 -7.51 7.97
CA THR A 78 0.06 -6.05 8.05
C THR A 78 -0.24 -5.41 6.70
N SER A 79 -1.12 -4.40 6.66
CA SER A 79 -1.24 -3.49 5.52
C SER A 79 -0.32 -2.29 5.74
N VAL A 80 0.51 -1.97 4.77
CA VAL A 80 1.31 -0.75 4.73
C VAL A 80 0.74 0.14 3.66
N ASP A 81 0.25 1.31 4.06
CA ASP A 81 -0.57 2.19 3.24
C ASP A 81 0.11 3.55 3.01
N PRO A 82 1.03 3.64 2.03
CA PRO A 82 1.74 4.87 1.74
C PRO A 82 0.82 5.96 1.21
N GLY A 83 1.16 7.21 1.56
CA GLY A 83 0.68 8.40 0.90
C GLY A 83 1.47 8.69 -0.38
N MET A 84 1.75 9.97 -0.62
CA MET A 84 2.51 10.41 -1.80
C MET A 84 3.99 10.05 -1.63
N ALA A 85 4.42 9.03 -2.37
CA ALA A 85 5.80 8.59 -2.46
C ALA A 85 6.34 8.87 -3.87
N GLU A 86 7.50 9.48 -3.95
CA GLU A 86 8.18 9.74 -5.21
C GLU A 86 8.86 8.47 -5.70
N THR A 87 8.23 7.85 -6.68
CA THR A 87 8.66 6.62 -7.33
C THR A 87 8.29 6.68 -8.80
N GLU A 88 8.64 5.67 -9.58
CA GLU A 88 8.19 5.54 -10.96
C GLU A 88 6.66 5.46 -11.13
N PHE A 89 5.92 5.23 -10.05
CA PHE A 89 4.46 5.12 -10.08
C PHE A 89 3.78 6.35 -10.71
N SER A 90 4.22 7.56 -10.32
CA SER A 90 3.64 8.80 -10.86
C SER A 90 3.93 8.97 -12.35
N LEU A 91 5.13 8.57 -12.80
CA LEU A 91 5.51 8.60 -14.20
C LEU A 91 4.67 7.60 -15.03
N VAL A 92 4.56 6.37 -14.56
CA VAL A 92 3.76 5.31 -15.23
C VAL A 92 2.29 5.71 -15.32
N ARG A 93 1.75 6.26 -14.22
CA ARG A 93 0.34 6.67 -14.14
C ARG A 93 0.01 7.85 -15.06
N LEU A 94 0.86 8.87 -15.09
CA LEU A 94 0.58 10.12 -15.80
C LEU A 94 1.12 10.11 -17.23
N GLN A 95 2.07 9.23 -17.56
CA GLN A 95 2.77 9.16 -18.85
C GLN A 95 3.32 10.52 -19.29
N ASP A 96 3.65 11.38 -18.32
CA ASP A 96 4.13 12.74 -18.51
C ASP A 96 5.10 13.08 -17.37
N GLU A 97 6.37 13.19 -17.70
CA GLU A 97 7.44 13.41 -16.71
C GLU A 97 7.31 14.76 -16.00
N ALA A 98 6.91 15.80 -16.72
CA ALA A 98 6.74 17.15 -16.14
C ALA A 98 5.58 17.17 -15.14
N LYS A 99 4.47 16.53 -15.47
CA LYS A 99 3.32 16.39 -14.54
C LYS A 99 3.67 15.53 -13.35
N ALA A 100 4.40 14.41 -13.55
CA ALA A 100 4.81 13.53 -12.49
C ALA A 100 5.72 14.25 -11.47
N LYS A 101 6.73 14.98 -11.94
CA LYS A 101 7.58 15.83 -11.10
C LYS A 101 6.79 16.97 -10.43
N GLY A 102 5.86 17.57 -11.16
CA GLY A 102 5.01 18.66 -10.65
C GLY A 102 4.16 18.28 -9.43
N LEU A 103 3.85 16.99 -9.24
CA LEU A 103 3.11 16.54 -8.07
C LEU A 103 3.83 16.84 -6.75
N TYR A 104 5.15 16.79 -6.75
CA TYR A 104 5.99 16.88 -5.55
C TYR A 104 6.61 18.27 -5.33
N VAL A 105 6.38 19.23 -6.23
CA VAL A 105 6.93 20.59 -6.10
C VAL A 105 6.48 21.23 -4.79
N GLY A 106 7.46 21.75 -4.02
CA GLY A 106 7.24 22.43 -2.75
C GLY A 106 6.88 21.52 -1.57
N MET A 107 6.94 20.20 -1.71
CA MET A 107 6.81 19.26 -0.61
C MET A 107 8.01 18.29 -0.57
N GLU A 108 8.20 17.67 0.58
CA GLU A 108 9.14 16.57 0.76
C GLU A 108 8.35 15.25 0.70
N PRO A 109 8.35 14.54 -0.46
CA PRO A 109 7.59 13.30 -0.60
C PRO A 109 8.28 12.16 0.13
N LEU A 110 7.51 11.11 0.44
CA LEU A 110 8.10 9.84 0.87
C LEU A 110 8.97 9.26 -0.25
N GLN A 111 10.00 8.54 0.15
CA GLN A 111 10.82 7.71 -0.74
C GLN A 111 10.49 6.22 -0.52
N ALA A 112 10.81 5.37 -1.49
CA ALA A 112 10.61 3.94 -1.36
C ALA A 112 11.33 3.36 -0.11
N LEU A 113 12.49 3.93 0.24
CA LEU A 113 13.26 3.54 1.41
C LEU A 113 12.50 3.79 2.72
N ASP A 114 11.75 4.90 2.83
CA ASP A 114 10.96 5.21 4.03
C ASP A 114 9.92 4.12 4.30
N ILE A 115 9.31 3.60 3.24
CA ILE A 115 8.32 2.52 3.35
C ILE A 115 9.02 1.19 3.71
N ALA A 116 10.18 0.91 3.12
CA ALA A 116 10.96 -0.28 3.44
C ALA A 116 11.40 -0.28 4.92
N GLU A 117 11.80 0.87 5.47
CA GLU A 117 12.15 1.01 6.89
C GLU A 117 10.94 0.78 7.81
N CYS A 118 9.75 1.24 7.42
CA CYS A 118 8.52 0.95 8.15
C CYS A 118 8.21 -0.55 8.18
N ILE A 119 8.38 -1.23 7.04
CA ILE A 119 8.19 -2.69 6.94
C ILE A 119 9.21 -3.41 7.82
N ARG A 120 10.49 -3.02 7.74
CA ARG A 120 11.55 -3.58 8.57
C ARG A 120 11.26 -3.41 10.07
N TRP A 121 10.85 -2.22 10.49
CA TRP A 121 10.47 -1.97 11.87
C TRP A 121 9.33 -2.89 12.35
N ALA A 122 8.28 -3.04 11.55
CA ALA A 122 7.17 -3.92 11.90
C ALA A 122 7.57 -5.41 11.91
N LEU A 123 8.54 -5.80 11.07
CA LEU A 123 9.08 -7.17 11.04
C LEU A 123 9.87 -7.48 12.32
N ASP A 124 10.61 -6.51 12.85
CA ASP A 124 11.47 -6.64 14.05
C ASP A 124 10.68 -6.67 15.38
N LEU A 125 9.36 -6.43 15.34
CA LEU A 125 8.52 -6.52 16.54
C LEU A 125 8.39 -7.96 17.04
N PRO A 126 8.14 -8.16 18.36
CA PRO A 126 7.90 -9.47 18.93
C PRO A 126 6.77 -10.23 18.20
N ASP A 127 6.90 -11.54 18.08
CA ASP A 127 6.00 -12.39 17.25
C ASP A 127 4.52 -12.27 17.62
N HIS A 128 4.19 -12.01 18.87
CA HIS A 128 2.81 -11.82 19.32
C HIS A 128 2.23 -10.44 18.99
N VAL A 129 3.04 -9.50 18.48
CA VAL A 129 2.61 -8.14 18.12
C VAL A 129 2.32 -8.07 16.63
N ASN A 130 1.06 -7.83 16.28
CA ASN A 130 0.63 -7.57 14.92
C ASN A 130 0.25 -6.10 14.75
N ILE A 131 0.83 -5.45 13.76
CA ILE A 131 0.37 -4.13 13.33
C ILE A 131 -0.65 -4.35 12.21
N ASP A 132 -1.87 -3.93 12.40
CA ASP A 132 -2.95 -4.16 11.45
C ASP A 132 -2.82 -3.30 10.19
N ASP A 133 -2.81 -1.99 10.39
CA ASP A 133 -2.69 -1.00 9.32
C ASP A 133 -1.61 0.02 9.69
N MET A 134 -0.72 0.31 8.76
CA MET A 134 0.34 1.31 8.91
C MET A 134 0.18 2.38 7.82
N ILE A 135 -0.49 3.47 8.15
CA ILE A 135 -0.67 4.60 7.22
C ILE A 135 0.54 5.53 7.34
N VAL A 136 1.34 5.59 6.28
CA VAL A 136 2.58 6.37 6.24
C VAL A 136 2.43 7.54 5.27
N LYS A 137 2.61 8.77 5.76
CA LYS A 137 2.54 9.99 4.95
C LYS A 137 3.74 10.87 5.20
N GLY A 138 4.20 11.58 4.18
CA GLY A 138 5.14 12.66 4.36
C GLY A 138 4.55 13.73 5.30
N ARG A 139 5.41 14.39 6.08
CA ARG A 139 5.01 15.44 7.03
C ARG A 139 4.19 16.54 6.38
N ASP A 140 4.45 16.83 5.12
CA ASP A 140 3.77 17.88 4.37
C ASP A 140 2.39 17.44 3.82
N GLN A 141 2.04 16.15 3.93
CA GLN A 141 0.75 15.60 3.48
C GLN A 141 -0.18 15.33 4.67
N ALA A 142 -1.21 16.15 4.86
CA ALA A 142 -2.19 15.98 5.93
C ALA A 142 -3.34 15.04 5.53
N SER A 143 -3.87 15.17 4.30
CA SER A 143 -4.98 14.34 3.82
C SER A 143 -4.51 13.01 3.22
N HIS A 144 -5.40 12.02 3.13
CA HIS A 144 -5.10 10.75 2.47
C HIS A 144 -4.92 10.89 0.96
N THR A 145 -5.60 11.84 0.34
CA THR A 145 -5.72 11.95 -1.12
C THR A 145 -4.94 13.12 -1.73
N GLY A 146 -4.08 13.78 -0.96
CA GLY A 146 -3.35 14.95 -1.43
C GLY A 146 -4.18 16.24 -1.49
N ALA A 147 -5.45 16.23 -1.04
CA ALA A 147 -6.29 17.42 -1.01
C ALA A 147 -5.79 18.50 -0.04
N LYS A 148 -4.98 18.14 0.93
CA LYS A 148 -4.32 19.06 1.85
C LYS A 148 -2.85 18.75 1.98
N ILE A 149 -2.04 19.49 1.24
CA ILE A 149 -0.57 19.42 1.23
C ILE A 149 -0.03 20.81 1.60
N HIS A 150 0.96 20.83 2.49
CA HIS A 150 1.77 22.03 2.71
C HIS A 150 2.83 22.11 1.61
N ARG A 151 2.83 23.22 0.86
CA ARG A 151 3.85 23.47 -0.15
C ARG A 151 4.72 24.63 0.32
N ARG A 152 6.02 24.37 0.37
CA ARG A 152 7.02 25.37 0.69
C ARG A 152 7.21 26.30 -0.51
N ALA A 153 7.39 27.57 -0.25
CA ALA A 153 7.69 28.56 -1.27
C ALA A 153 9.05 28.31 -1.93
#